data_1d0c8f58d39ada3c4cc4f0ee5b2a5622
#
_entry.id   1d0c8f58d39ada3c4cc4f0ee5b2a5622
#
_cell.length_a   1.000
_cell.length_b   1.000
_cell.length_c   1.000
_cell.angle_alpha   90.00
_cell.angle_beta   90.00
_cell.angle_gamma   90.00
#
_symmetry.space_group_name_H-M   'P 1'
#
loop_
_entity.id
_entity.type
_entity.pdbx_description
1 polymer ?
#
loop_
_entity_poly.entity_id
_entity_poly.type
_entity_poly.pdbx_seq_one_letter_code
_entity_poly.pdbx_strand_id
1 'polypeptide(L)'
;TTRTVPITGRKQNILVSDEQVLSLSNQEYTNYMKSAKISINAANTAMVKRVGQKLATAVEAYLSNHGLASEINQYSWEFNLVQDKSANAFCMPGGKIVVYEGLLPYTQNEASLAIVLGHEIAHAVAKHSAEQMSKQIKNQYGTQILGSVLNAAGVSSSTTQLAQIIAQKGLQFRSLKYSRDNETEADRMGLIFAAMAGYDPN
;
A
#
# COMPACT_ATOMS: atom_id res chain seq x y z
N THR A 1 17.20 -0.19 -8.40
CA THR A 1 17.66 -0.25 -6.99
C THR A 1 17.19 -1.55 -6.35
N THR A 2 18.08 -2.21 -5.62
CA THR A 2 17.76 -3.40 -4.83
C THR A 2 17.40 -2.98 -3.41
N ARG A 3 16.27 -3.48 -2.93
CA ARG A 3 15.79 -3.21 -1.58
C ARG A 3 15.57 -4.54 -0.83
N THR A 4 15.74 -4.51 0.48
CA THR A 4 15.41 -5.65 1.36
C THR A 4 14.04 -5.41 1.99
N VAL A 5 13.12 -6.35 1.80
CA VAL A 5 11.78 -6.29 2.39
C VAL A 5 11.89 -6.47 3.91
N PRO A 6 11.26 -5.60 4.71
CA PRO A 6 11.21 -5.78 6.17
C PRO A 6 10.60 -7.13 6.55
N ILE A 7 10.95 -7.66 7.70
CA ILE A 7 10.47 -8.93 8.29
C ILE A 7 10.96 -10.16 7.52
N THR A 8 10.72 -10.23 6.21
CA THR A 8 11.04 -11.42 5.41
C THR A 8 12.48 -11.46 4.93
N GLY A 9 13.14 -10.30 4.81
CA GLY A 9 14.52 -10.18 4.33
C GLY A 9 14.68 -10.45 2.83
N ARG A 10 13.57 -10.60 2.10
CA ARG A 10 13.60 -10.89 0.66
C ARG A 10 14.18 -9.70 -0.12
N LYS A 11 15.01 -9.99 -1.10
CA LYS A 11 15.52 -8.96 -2.03
C LYS A 11 14.49 -8.69 -3.13
N GLN A 12 14.26 -7.42 -3.40
CA GLN A 12 13.37 -6.97 -4.46
C GLN A 12 14.04 -5.91 -5.33
N ASN A 13 13.71 -5.87 -6.60
CA ASN A 13 14.20 -4.87 -7.54
C ASN A 13 13.11 -3.83 -7.80
N ILE A 14 13.43 -2.57 -7.53
CA ILE A 14 12.53 -1.44 -7.73
C ILE A 14 13.19 -0.47 -8.70
N LEU A 15 12.48 -0.16 -9.81
CA LEU A 15 12.93 0.72 -10.88
C LEU A 15 12.32 2.12 -10.77
N VAL A 16 11.34 2.31 -9.90
CA VAL A 16 10.65 3.58 -9.68
C VAL A 16 11.06 4.16 -8.33
N SER A 17 11.11 5.50 -8.22
CA SER A 17 11.43 6.14 -6.95
C SER A 17 10.21 6.17 -6.02
N ASP A 18 10.46 6.23 -4.72
CA ASP A 18 9.40 6.40 -3.72
C ASP A 18 8.61 7.70 -3.97
N GLU A 19 9.28 8.78 -4.35
CA GLU A 19 8.64 10.07 -4.66
C GLU A 19 7.67 9.96 -5.83
N GLN A 20 8.05 9.26 -6.90
CA GLN A 20 7.19 9.03 -8.06
C GLN A 20 5.95 8.22 -7.68
N VAL A 21 6.13 7.14 -6.94
CA VAL A 21 5.04 6.27 -6.50
C VAL A 21 4.10 7.03 -5.57
N LEU A 22 4.61 7.77 -4.59
CA LEU A 22 3.81 8.56 -3.65
C LEU A 22 3.03 9.67 -4.36
N SER A 23 3.64 10.37 -5.31
CA SER A 23 2.97 11.42 -6.08
C SER A 23 1.77 10.86 -6.85
N LEU A 24 1.96 9.75 -7.56
CA LEU A 24 0.90 9.11 -8.35
C LEU A 24 -0.18 8.49 -7.45
N SER A 25 0.22 7.87 -6.36
CA SER A 25 -0.70 7.31 -5.37
C SER A 25 -1.58 8.40 -4.75
N ASN A 26 -0.99 9.52 -4.37
CA ASN A 26 -1.73 10.64 -3.80
C ASN A 26 -2.72 11.26 -4.79
N GLN A 27 -2.36 11.34 -6.07
CA GLN A 27 -3.27 11.78 -7.13
C GLN A 27 -4.46 10.83 -7.27
N GLU A 28 -4.20 9.53 -7.34
CA GLU A 28 -5.26 8.53 -7.45
C GLU A 28 -6.16 8.54 -6.21
N TYR A 29 -5.60 8.62 -5.02
CA TYR A 29 -6.34 8.70 -3.76
C TYR A 29 -7.22 9.94 -3.71
N THR A 30 -6.69 11.11 -4.04
CA THR A 30 -7.46 12.36 -4.08
C THR A 30 -8.62 12.26 -5.05
N ASN A 31 -8.40 11.72 -6.25
CA ASN A 31 -9.46 11.52 -7.24
C ASN A 31 -10.51 10.51 -6.77
N TYR A 32 -10.08 9.42 -6.15
CA TYR A 32 -10.99 8.43 -5.57
C TYR A 32 -11.88 9.06 -4.50
N MET A 33 -11.32 9.83 -3.58
CA MET A 33 -12.05 10.42 -2.47
C MET A 33 -13.05 11.51 -2.90
N LYS A 34 -12.88 12.12 -4.08
CA LYS A 34 -13.84 13.08 -4.64
C LYS A 34 -15.20 12.45 -4.91
N SER A 35 -15.24 11.18 -5.31
CA SER A 35 -16.46 10.47 -5.67
C SER A 35 -16.90 9.44 -4.63
N ALA A 36 -16.02 9.10 -3.68
CA ALA A 36 -16.33 8.14 -2.63
C ALA A 36 -17.36 8.71 -1.65
N LYS A 37 -18.32 7.89 -1.26
CA LYS A 37 -19.31 8.25 -0.25
C LYS A 37 -18.80 7.78 1.12
N ILE A 38 -18.47 8.73 1.97
CA ILE A 38 -18.01 8.45 3.33
C ILE A 38 -19.15 7.83 4.14
N SER A 39 -18.85 6.81 4.94
CA SER A 39 -19.80 6.17 5.83
C SER A 39 -20.39 7.16 6.84
N ILE A 40 -21.68 7.04 7.09
CA ILE A 40 -22.37 7.78 8.16
C ILE A 40 -22.43 6.98 9.47
N ASN A 41 -21.93 5.75 9.48
CA ASN A 41 -21.88 4.92 10.69
C ASN A 41 -20.69 5.33 11.56
N ALA A 42 -20.96 6.14 12.56
CA ALA A 42 -19.93 6.69 13.46
C ALA A 42 -19.17 5.61 14.24
N ALA A 43 -19.87 4.58 14.72
CA ALA A 43 -19.26 3.49 15.50
C ALA A 43 -18.31 2.66 14.65
N ASN A 44 -18.71 2.29 13.44
CA ASN A 44 -17.86 1.52 12.52
C ASN A 44 -16.68 2.37 12.02
N THR A 45 -16.88 3.64 11.75
CA THR A 45 -15.80 4.56 11.37
C THR A 45 -14.76 4.67 12.49
N ALA A 46 -15.19 4.80 13.73
CA ALA A 46 -14.31 4.85 14.90
C ALA A 46 -13.51 3.55 15.06
N MET A 47 -14.14 2.40 14.83
CA MET A 47 -13.47 1.09 14.85
C MET A 47 -12.38 1.00 13.79
N VAL A 48 -12.69 1.37 12.55
CA VAL A 48 -11.71 1.37 11.44
C VAL A 48 -10.51 2.26 11.77
N LYS A 49 -10.76 3.47 12.26
CA LYS A 49 -9.70 4.40 12.66
C LYS A 49 -8.86 3.86 13.81
N ARG A 50 -9.48 3.26 14.80
CA ARG A 50 -8.79 2.67 15.96
C ARG A 50 -7.88 1.53 15.54
N VAL A 51 -8.40 0.59 14.74
CA VAL A 51 -7.63 -0.55 14.22
C VAL A 51 -6.49 -0.06 13.34
N GLY A 52 -6.77 0.85 12.43
CA GLY A 52 -5.78 1.43 11.53
C GLY A 52 -4.66 2.14 12.27
N GLN A 53 -4.99 2.94 13.29
CA GLN A 53 -4.00 3.67 14.09
C GLN A 53 -3.11 2.72 14.90
N LYS A 54 -3.66 1.68 15.47
CA LYS A 54 -2.87 0.67 16.20
C LYS A 54 -1.90 -0.06 15.27
N LEU A 55 -2.34 -0.41 14.06
CA LEU A 55 -1.48 -1.04 13.06
C LEU A 55 -0.39 -0.07 12.58
N ALA A 56 -0.72 1.19 12.31
CA ALA A 56 0.24 2.21 11.91
C ALA A 56 1.32 2.41 12.97
N THR A 57 0.93 2.47 14.24
CA THR A 57 1.86 2.57 15.37
C THR A 57 2.80 1.36 15.44
N ALA A 58 2.27 0.16 15.23
CA ALA A 58 3.07 -1.06 15.20
C ALA A 58 4.08 -1.06 14.04
N VAL A 59 3.66 -0.65 12.86
CA VAL A 59 4.53 -0.54 11.68
C VAL A 59 5.65 0.46 11.92
N GLU A 60 5.34 1.65 12.42
CA GLU A 60 6.35 2.68 12.71
C GLU A 60 7.33 2.22 13.77
N ALA A 61 6.87 1.54 14.82
CA ALA A 61 7.73 0.97 15.85
C ALA A 61 8.68 -0.08 15.26
N TYR A 62 8.16 -0.95 14.38
CA TYR A 62 8.98 -1.95 13.70
C TYR A 62 10.08 -1.29 12.86
N LEU A 63 9.71 -0.33 12.02
CA LEU A 63 10.65 0.38 11.14
C LEU A 63 11.71 1.13 11.95
N SER A 64 11.30 1.80 13.02
CA SER A 64 12.21 2.54 13.90
C SER A 64 13.24 1.62 14.57
N ASN A 65 12.82 0.43 15.02
CA ASN A 65 13.67 -0.52 15.73
C ASN A 65 14.57 -1.37 14.84
N HIS A 66 14.39 -1.31 13.52
CA HIS A 66 15.13 -2.13 12.56
C HIS A 66 15.95 -1.31 11.56
N GLY A 67 16.29 -0.08 11.91
CA GLY A 67 17.14 0.79 11.08
C GLY A 67 16.45 1.35 9.84
N LEU A 68 15.12 1.36 9.82
CA LEU A 68 14.30 1.84 8.69
C LEU A 68 13.48 3.08 9.06
N ALA A 69 13.93 3.84 10.06
CA ALA A 69 13.22 5.03 10.54
C ALA A 69 12.99 6.08 9.43
N SER A 70 13.88 6.16 8.45
CA SER A 70 13.72 7.07 7.31
C SER A 70 12.49 6.74 6.44
N GLU A 71 12.05 5.49 6.40
CA GLU A 71 10.86 5.10 5.66
C GLU A 71 9.56 5.57 6.31
N ILE A 72 9.58 5.88 7.61
CA ILE A 72 8.41 6.41 8.34
C ILE A 72 7.91 7.71 7.71
N ASN A 73 8.81 8.54 7.20
CA ASN A 73 8.48 9.82 6.58
C ASN A 73 7.66 9.68 5.29
N GLN A 74 7.60 8.49 4.70
CA GLN A 74 6.80 8.21 3.50
C GLN A 74 5.31 8.05 3.83
N TYR A 75 4.96 7.88 5.10
CA TYR A 75 3.58 7.64 5.52
C TYR A 75 2.91 8.92 6.01
N SER A 76 1.73 9.17 5.49
CA SER A 76 0.75 10.12 6.00
C SER A 76 -0.56 9.35 6.16
N TRP A 77 -0.70 8.67 7.28
CA TRP A 77 -1.79 7.73 7.51
C TRP A 77 -3.15 8.41 7.47
N GLU A 78 -4.06 7.82 6.71
CA GLU A 78 -5.47 8.19 6.70
C GLU A 78 -6.30 6.90 6.66
N PHE A 79 -7.37 6.88 7.44
CA PHE A 79 -8.23 5.72 7.59
C PHE A 79 -9.66 6.11 7.27
N ASN A 80 -10.27 5.44 6.29
CA ASN A 80 -11.59 5.80 5.77
C ASN A 80 -12.49 4.57 5.75
N LEU A 81 -13.76 4.77 6.09
CA LEU A 81 -14.82 3.81 5.85
C LEU A 81 -15.77 4.45 4.83
N VAL A 82 -16.04 3.73 3.74
CA VAL A 82 -16.87 4.23 2.64
C VAL A 82 -18.09 3.36 2.42
N GLN A 83 -19.15 3.99 1.91
CA GLN A 83 -20.41 3.32 1.55
C GLN A 83 -20.24 2.58 0.23
N ASP A 84 -19.76 1.33 0.34
CA ASP A 84 -19.66 0.39 -0.78
C ASP A 84 -20.03 -1.00 -0.25
N LYS A 85 -20.88 -1.70 -0.97
CA LYS A 85 -21.38 -3.02 -0.57
C LYS A 85 -20.39 -4.15 -0.82
N SER A 86 -19.33 -3.89 -1.57
CA SER A 86 -18.30 -4.88 -1.86
C SER A 86 -17.49 -5.22 -0.61
N ALA A 87 -17.12 -6.49 -0.46
CA ALA A 87 -16.25 -6.93 0.63
C ALA A 87 -14.79 -6.65 0.24
N ASN A 88 -14.32 -5.46 0.49
CA ASN A 88 -12.97 -5.04 0.10
C ASN A 88 -12.39 -3.99 1.05
N ALA A 89 -11.07 -3.92 1.04
CA ALA A 89 -10.27 -2.87 1.64
C ALA A 89 -8.98 -2.73 0.84
N PHE A 90 -8.36 -1.55 0.87
CA PHE A 90 -7.05 -1.37 0.27
C PHE A 90 -6.22 -0.35 1.05
N CYS A 91 -4.90 -0.50 0.97
CA CYS A 91 -3.94 0.47 1.45
C CYS A 91 -3.07 0.93 0.29
N MET A 92 -3.14 2.21 -0.05
CA MET A 92 -2.31 2.80 -1.09
C MET A 92 -0.93 3.16 -0.53
N PRO A 93 0.11 3.18 -1.39
CA PRO A 93 1.41 3.72 -0.97
C PRO A 93 1.26 5.07 -0.27
N GLY A 94 1.96 5.23 0.85
CA GLY A 94 1.84 6.40 1.70
C GLY A 94 0.88 6.23 2.89
N GLY A 95 0.20 5.08 2.99
CA GLY A 95 -0.62 4.75 4.16
C GLY A 95 -2.07 5.25 4.10
N LYS A 96 -2.61 5.44 2.90
CA LYS A 96 -4.02 5.81 2.70
C LYS A 96 -4.87 4.54 2.67
N ILE A 97 -5.64 4.31 3.72
CA ILE A 97 -6.44 3.09 3.90
C ILE A 97 -7.91 3.41 3.68
N VAL A 98 -8.55 2.58 2.87
CA VAL A 98 -9.99 2.63 2.63
C VAL A 98 -10.59 1.27 2.91
N VAL A 99 -11.61 1.23 3.75
CA VAL A 99 -12.41 0.04 4.05
C VAL A 99 -13.80 0.25 3.50
N TYR A 100 -14.33 -0.75 2.80
CA TYR A 100 -15.70 -0.75 2.33
C TYR A 100 -16.62 -1.30 3.41
N GLU A 101 -17.78 -0.68 3.61
CA GLU A 101 -18.77 -1.15 4.58
C GLU A 101 -19.13 -2.63 4.37
N GLY A 102 -19.15 -3.09 3.12
CA GLY A 102 -19.45 -4.48 2.75
C GLY A 102 -18.45 -5.51 3.27
N LEU A 103 -17.26 -5.08 3.73
CA LEU A 103 -16.29 -5.97 4.35
C LEU A 103 -16.66 -6.33 5.80
N LEU A 104 -17.29 -5.43 6.54
CA LEU A 104 -17.49 -5.56 7.98
C LEU A 104 -18.34 -6.79 8.38
N PRO A 105 -19.39 -7.19 7.63
CA PRO A 105 -20.10 -8.44 7.93
C PRO A 105 -19.21 -9.69 7.87
N TYR A 106 -18.18 -9.68 7.05
CA TYR A 106 -17.24 -10.81 6.91
C TYR A 106 -16.20 -10.84 8.02
N THR A 107 -15.71 -9.69 8.46
CA THR A 107 -14.72 -9.62 9.55
C THR A 107 -15.34 -9.85 10.92
N GLN A 108 -16.56 -9.36 11.15
CA GLN A 108 -17.36 -9.52 12.36
C GLN A 108 -16.80 -8.86 13.61
N ASN A 109 -15.47 -8.78 13.79
CA ASN A 109 -14.84 -8.22 14.99
C ASN A 109 -13.56 -7.45 14.64
N GLU A 110 -13.02 -6.72 15.63
CA GLU A 110 -11.80 -5.91 15.43
C GLU A 110 -10.56 -6.74 15.10
N ALA A 111 -10.39 -7.90 15.73
CA ALA A 111 -9.21 -8.73 15.50
C ALA A 111 -9.15 -9.23 14.06
N SER A 112 -10.28 -9.67 13.51
CA SER A 112 -10.37 -10.09 12.11
C SER A 112 -10.16 -8.93 11.15
N LEU A 113 -10.70 -7.74 11.46
CA LEU A 113 -10.46 -6.53 10.68
C LEU A 113 -8.98 -6.15 10.71
N ALA A 114 -8.32 -6.27 11.87
CA ALA A 114 -6.89 -6.00 12.01
C ALA A 114 -6.03 -6.92 11.14
N ILE A 115 -6.41 -8.19 11.01
CA ILE A 115 -5.70 -9.14 10.12
C ILE A 115 -5.83 -8.70 8.67
N VAL A 116 -7.02 -8.34 8.22
CA VAL A 116 -7.27 -7.88 6.85
C VAL A 116 -6.51 -6.58 6.57
N LEU A 117 -6.62 -5.58 7.46
CA LEU A 117 -5.92 -4.31 7.29
C LEU A 117 -4.41 -4.45 7.44
N GLY A 118 -3.94 -5.35 8.30
CA GLY A 118 -2.54 -5.69 8.42
C GLY A 118 -1.96 -6.24 7.12
N HIS A 119 -2.71 -7.11 6.44
CA HIS A 119 -2.36 -7.62 5.11
C HIS A 119 -2.24 -6.49 4.09
N GLU A 120 -3.22 -5.59 4.04
CA GLU A 120 -3.19 -4.45 3.12
C GLU A 120 -2.04 -3.48 3.43
N ILE A 121 -1.80 -3.17 4.69
CA ILE A 121 -0.67 -2.35 5.12
C ILE A 121 0.67 -3.02 4.76
N ALA A 122 0.75 -4.34 4.91
CA ALA A 122 1.95 -5.10 4.56
C ALA A 122 2.33 -4.95 3.08
N HIS A 123 1.36 -4.90 2.17
CA HIS A 123 1.64 -4.59 0.76
C HIS A 123 2.32 -3.23 0.61
N ALA A 124 1.88 -2.22 1.35
CA ALA A 124 2.49 -0.89 1.32
C ALA A 124 3.90 -0.89 1.93
N VAL A 125 4.10 -1.54 3.07
CA VAL A 125 5.41 -1.63 3.75
C VAL A 125 6.43 -2.40 2.91
N ALA A 126 6.00 -3.49 2.28
CA ALA A 126 6.84 -4.29 1.38
C ALA A 126 7.00 -3.66 -0.02
N LYS A 127 6.35 -2.52 -0.28
CA LYS A 127 6.41 -1.80 -1.57
C LYS A 127 6.04 -2.69 -2.76
N HIS A 128 5.06 -3.54 -2.58
CA HIS A 128 4.60 -4.47 -3.63
C HIS A 128 4.07 -3.74 -4.87
N SER A 129 3.46 -2.56 -4.71
CA SER A 129 3.01 -1.74 -5.84
C SER A 129 4.18 -1.29 -6.71
N ALA A 130 5.22 -0.75 -6.09
CA ALA A 130 6.44 -0.33 -6.80
C ALA A 130 7.13 -1.51 -7.47
N GLU A 131 7.15 -2.67 -6.82
CA GLU A 131 7.72 -3.90 -7.37
C GLU A 131 6.94 -4.38 -8.60
N GLN A 132 5.62 -4.41 -8.54
CA GLN A 132 4.77 -4.81 -9.66
C GLN A 132 4.86 -3.83 -10.83
N MET A 133 4.88 -2.54 -10.57
CA MET A 133 5.10 -1.52 -11.59
C MET A 133 6.46 -1.70 -12.26
N SER A 134 7.50 -1.96 -11.47
CA SER A 134 8.84 -2.21 -11.98
C SER A 134 8.89 -3.43 -12.92
N LYS A 135 8.18 -4.50 -12.56
CA LYS A 135 8.04 -5.69 -13.42
C LYS A 135 7.33 -5.37 -14.74
N GLN A 136 6.24 -4.61 -14.67
CA GLN A 136 5.48 -4.20 -15.87
C GLN A 136 6.34 -3.35 -16.80
N ILE A 137 7.06 -2.39 -16.25
CA ILE A 137 7.97 -1.51 -16.99
C ILE A 137 9.09 -2.35 -17.65
N LYS A 138 9.71 -3.24 -16.88
CA LYS A 138 10.77 -4.12 -17.40
C LYS A 138 10.28 -5.01 -18.54
N ASN A 139 9.09 -5.56 -18.41
CA ASN A 139 8.50 -6.43 -19.42
C ASN A 139 8.17 -5.69 -20.73
N GLN A 140 7.80 -4.41 -20.63
CA GLN A 140 7.41 -3.61 -21.78
C GLN A 140 8.60 -2.95 -22.47
N TYR A 141 9.58 -2.44 -21.73
CA TYR A 141 10.66 -1.60 -22.28
C TYR A 141 12.05 -2.22 -22.17
N GLY A 142 12.22 -3.32 -21.42
CA GLY A 142 13.53 -3.88 -21.09
C GLY A 142 14.32 -3.00 -20.11
N THR A 143 15.40 -3.55 -19.54
CA THR A 143 16.20 -2.88 -18.51
C THR A 143 17.08 -1.74 -19.04
N GLN A 144 17.50 -1.81 -20.29
CA GLN A 144 18.46 -0.83 -20.87
C GLN A 144 17.80 0.49 -21.26
N ILE A 145 16.56 0.46 -21.75
CA ILE A 145 15.84 1.66 -22.18
C ILE A 145 15.40 2.50 -20.97
N LEU A 146 15.09 1.87 -19.84
CA LEU A 146 14.67 2.57 -18.63
C LEU A 146 15.79 3.37 -17.99
N GLY A 147 17.01 2.85 -17.94
CA GLY A 147 18.15 3.58 -17.40
C GLY A 147 18.42 4.88 -18.18
N SER A 148 18.30 4.86 -19.50
CA SER A 148 18.51 6.05 -20.35
C SER A 148 17.35 7.04 -20.27
N VAL A 149 16.12 6.57 -20.19
CA VAL A 149 14.91 7.43 -20.10
C VAL A 149 14.81 8.09 -18.73
N LEU A 150 15.08 7.37 -17.64
CA LEU A 150 15.05 7.92 -16.28
C LEU A 150 16.21 8.87 -16.00
N ASN A 151 17.39 8.65 -16.61
CA ASN A 151 18.56 9.50 -16.41
C ASN A 151 18.56 10.75 -17.31
N ALA A 152 17.98 10.68 -18.52
CA ALA A 152 17.99 11.79 -19.48
C ALA A 152 16.98 12.89 -19.18
N ALA A 153 15.98 12.61 -18.37
CA ALA A 153 14.77 13.43 -18.33
C ALA A 153 14.54 14.25 -17.04
N GLY A 154 15.38 14.17 -16.02
CA GLY A 154 15.12 14.85 -14.74
C GLY A 154 13.86 14.32 -14.02
N VAL A 155 13.73 14.61 -12.72
CA VAL A 155 12.72 14.02 -11.84
C VAL A 155 11.27 14.27 -12.30
N SER A 156 10.96 15.44 -12.84
CA SER A 156 9.60 15.79 -13.27
C SER A 156 9.15 15.08 -14.55
N SER A 157 10.05 14.88 -15.50
CA SER A 157 9.73 14.22 -16.75
C SER A 157 9.63 12.69 -16.60
N SER A 158 10.41 12.10 -15.69
CA SER A 158 10.30 10.67 -15.38
C SER A 158 8.97 10.33 -14.68
N THR A 159 8.47 11.22 -13.81
CA THR A 159 7.13 11.07 -13.21
C THR A 159 6.04 11.13 -14.27
N THR A 160 6.14 12.04 -15.24
CA THR A 160 5.19 12.15 -16.34
C THR A 160 5.19 10.88 -17.23
N GLN A 161 6.36 10.35 -17.52
CA GLN A 161 6.49 9.11 -18.30
C GLN A 161 5.92 7.90 -17.56
N LEU A 162 6.18 7.79 -16.26
CA LEU A 162 5.60 6.76 -15.42
C LEU A 162 4.07 6.89 -15.37
N ALA A 163 3.55 8.10 -15.25
CA ALA A 163 2.11 8.36 -15.30
C ALA A 163 1.50 7.93 -16.63
N GLN A 164 2.16 8.18 -17.75
CA GLN A 164 1.72 7.74 -19.08
C GLN A 164 1.71 6.22 -19.21
N ILE A 165 2.73 5.53 -18.71
CA ILE A 165 2.79 4.06 -18.69
C ILE A 165 1.64 3.47 -17.88
N ILE A 166 1.40 4.01 -16.70
CA ILE A 166 0.31 3.59 -15.83
C ILE A 166 -1.05 3.80 -16.51
N ALA A 167 -1.25 4.96 -17.14
CA ALA A 167 -2.47 5.26 -17.87
C ALA A 167 -2.68 4.32 -19.07
N GLN A 168 -1.65 4.07 -19.87
CA GLN A 168 -1.71 3.18 -21.03
C GLN A 168 -2.02 1.73 -20.65
N LYS A 169 -1.54 1.27 -19.49
CA LYS A 169 -1.79 -0.07 -18.98
C LYS A 169 -3.09 -0.20 -18.21
N GLY A 170 -3.79 0.91 -17.94
CA GLY A 170 -4.97 0.92 -17.07
C GLY A 170 -4.65 0.52 -15.63
N LEU A 171 -3.44 0.73 -15.18
CA LEU A 171 -2.99 0.36 -13.84
C LEU A 171 -3.53 1.36 -12.82
N GLN A 172 -4.11 0.82 -11.75
CA GLN A 172 -4.54 1.60 -10.59
C GLN A 172 -3.98 0.95 -9.33
N PHE A 173 -3.46 1.75 -8.41
CA PHE A 173 -2.91 1.24 -7.14
C PHE A 173 -3.94 0.43 -6.34
N ARG A 174 -5.18 0.91 -6.28
CA ARG A 174 -6.25 0.27 -5.51
C ARG A 174 -6.74 -1.05 -6.09
N SER A 175 -6.46 -1.34 -7.35
CA SER A 175 -6.91 -2.56 -8.04
C SER A 175 -5.74 -3.36 -8.61
N LEU A 176 -4.52 -3.03 -8.22
CA LEU A 176 -3.32 -3.71 -8.69
C LEU A 176 -3.30 -5.17 -8.20
N LYS A 177 -3.09 -6.09 -9.13
CA LYS A 177 -2.98 -7.52 -8.80
C LYS A 177 -1.55 -7.86 -8.44
N TYR A 178 -1.39 -8.56 -7.33
CA TYR A 178 -0.10 -8.99 -6.82
C TYR A 178 0.18 -10.44 -7.18
N SER A 179 1.46 -10.80 -7.23
CA SER A 179 1.89 -12.18 -7.41
C SER A 179 1.51 -13.02 -6.18
N ARG A 180 1.46 -14.34 -6.37
CA ARG A 180 1.22 -15.27 -5.26
C ARG A 180 2.25 -15.09 -4.13
N ASP A 181 3.52 -14.86 -4.49
CA ASP A 181 4.58 -14.63 -3.52
C ASP A 181 4.39 -13.33 -2.75
N ASN A 182 3.96 -12.25 -3.42
CA ASN A 182 3.62 -10.99 -2.76
C ASN A 182 2.45 -11.18 -1.79
N GLU A 183 1.42 -11.93 -2.18
CA GLU A 183 0.27 -12.20 -1.31
C GLU A 183 0.67 -13.00 -0.07
N THR A 184 1.48 -14.04 -0.24
CA THR A 184 2.01 -14.84 0.88
C THR A 184 2.86 -14.01 1.82
N GLU A 185 3.71 -13.14 1.28
CA GLU A 185 4.54 -12.22 2.07
C GLU A 185 3.67 -11.23 2.86
N ALA A 186 2.63 -10.67 2.22
CA ALA A 186 1.69 -9.76 2.87
C ALA A 186 0.89 -10.45 3.98
N ASP A 187 0.48 -11.70 3.78
CA ASP A 187 -0.19 -12.50 4.82
C ASP A 187 0.70 -12.63 6.05
N ARG A 188 1.95 -13.04 5.87
CA ARG A 188 2.90 -13.22 6.96
C ARG A 188 3.19 -11.93 7.70
N MET A 189 3.53 -10.87 6.96
CA MET A 189 3.83 -9.57 7.55
C MET A 189 2.60 -8.98 8.25
N GLY A 190 1.43 -9.12 7.65
CA GLY A 190 0.18 -8.61 8.19
C GLY A 190 -0.19 -9.23 9.51
N LEU A 191 0.00 -10.55 9.67
CA LEU A 191 -0.22 -11.26 10.93
C LEU A 191 0.74 -10.75 12.02
N ILE A 192 2.00 -10.50 11.68
CA ILE A 192 2.99 -9.97 12.61
C ILE A 192 2.60 -8.56 13.06
N PHE A 193 2.21 -7.69 12.14
CA PHE A 193 1.77 -6.33 12.48
C PHE A 193 0.51 -6.34 13.35
N ALA A 194 -0.46 -7.20 13.05
CA ALA A 194 -1.66 -7.35 13.87
C ALA A 194 -1.31 -7.81 15.30
N ALA A 195 -0.43 -8.79 15.44
CA ALA A 195 0.06 -9.25 16.75
C ALA A 195 0.79 -8.14 17.51
N MET A 196 1.67 -7.39 16.84
CA MET A 196 2.36 -6.24 17.43
C MET A 196 1.40 -5.13 17.87
N ALA A 197 0.29 -4.97 17.15
CA ALA A 197 -0.75 -4.00 17.49
C ALA A 197 -1.64 -4.45 18.66
N GLY A 198 -1.44 -5.66 19.17
CA GLY A 198 -2.16 -6.20 20.33
C GLY A 198 -3.38 -7.04 19.96
N TYR A 199 -3.54 -7.43 18.72
CA TYR A 199 -4.63 -8.32 18.27
C TYR A 199 -4.17 -9.76 18.24
N ASP A 200 -5.04 -10.68 18.69
CA ASP A 200 -4.78 -12.11 18.62
C ASP A 200 -4.99 -12.61 17.18
N PRO A 201 -3.96 -13.17 16.53
CA PRO A 201 -4.09 -13.69 15.18
C PRO A 201 -4.72 -15.08 15.08
N ASN A 202 -5.11 -15.72 16.22
CA ASN A 202 -5.72 -17.06 16.27
C ASN A 202 -7.23 -17.02 16.22
#